data_66a44aafe0bf59e64f611262b60281e0
#
_entry.id   66a44aafe0bf59e64f611262b60281e0
#
_cell.length_a   1.000
_cell.length_b   1.000
_cell.length_c   1.000
_cell.angle_alpha   90.00
_cell.angle_beta   90.00
_cell.angle_gamma   90.00
#
_symmetry.space_group_name_H-M   'P 1'
#
loop_
_entity.id
_entity.type
_entity.pdbx_description
1 polymer ?
#
loop_
_entity_poly.entity_id
_entity_poly.type
_entity_poly.pdbx_seq_one_letter_code
_entity_poly.pdbx_strand_id
1 'polypeptide(L)'
;MTAAVIKQRADDFQVKIQDLENAHQHGEASEARFTSDEVNAAIQQNAAAEQAAPPAPRPVASSQPAPATEPAPEIKTVQVSFVNDHATGQFATNLYGKDVYLTISGKLGTANGYATFEFTEAKIGDLPVAISLLNPRLQEKLQEPENREKLKLPSYVGGLRVENGQLVIVEK
;
A
#
# COMPACT_ATOMS: atom_id res chain seq x y z
N MET A 1 -2.42 3.28 20.15
CA MET A 1 -2.85 4.63 19.69
C MET A 1 -4.35 4.81 19.94
N THR A 2 -4.76 5.98 20.41
CA THR A 2 -6.19 6.29 20.59
C THR A 2 -6.82 6.69 19.26
N ALA A 3 -8.13 6.46 19.09
CA ALA A 3 -8.87 6.81 17.86
C ALA A 3 -8.70 8.30 17.47
N ALA A 4 -8.61 9.20 18.44
CA ALA A 4 -8.39 10.62 18.20
C ALA A 4 -7.02 10.91 17.55
N VAL A 5 -5.96 10.21 17.98
CA VAL A 5 -4.61 10.34 17.40
C VAL A 5 -4.57 9.79 15.97
N ILE A 6 -5.23 8.66 15.72
CA ILE A 6 -5.32 8.08 14.38
C ILE A 6 -6.02 9.06 13.43
N LYS A 7 -7.14 9.64 13.85
CA LYS A 7 -7.85 10.63 13.05
C LYS A 7 -6.99 11.85 12.74
N GLN A 8 -6.33 12.42 13.75
CA GLN A 8 -5.46 13.58 13.54
C GLN A 8 -4.32 13.28 12.55
N ARG A 9 -3.68 12.12 12.66
CA ARG A 9 -2.61 11.71 11.73
C ARG A 9 -3.10 11.49 10.32
N ALA A 10 -4.32 10.94 10.16
CA ALA A 10 -4.95 10.80 8.86
C ALA A 10 -5.33 12.15 8.25
N ASP A 11 -5.80 13.09 9.06
CA ASP A 11 -6.11 14.45 8.64
C ASP A 11 -4.81 15.18 8.21
N ASP A 12 -3.71 15.05 8.96
CA ASP A 12 -2.39 15.60 8.61
C ASP A 12 -1.88 15.04 7.27
N PHE A 13 -2.10 13.74 7.03
CA PHE A 13 -1.78 13.11 5.75
C PHE A 13 -2.58 13.75 4.60
N GLN A 14 -3.89 13.93 4.78
CA GLN A 14 -4.74 14.53 3.76
C GLN A 14 -4.34 15.99 3.46
N VAL A 15 -4.03 16.78 4.47
CA VAL A 15 -3.58 18.17 4.30
C VAL A 15 -2.30 18.22 3.46
N LYS A 16 -1.32 17.37 3.76
CA LYS A 16 -0.06 17.31 2.98
C LYS A 16 -0.28 16.91 1.52
N ILE A 17 -1.23 16.00 1.25
CA ILE A 17 -1.61 15.64 -0.12
C ILE A 17 -2.27 16.81 -0.83
N GLN A 18 -3.18 17.55 -0.17
CA GLN A 18 -3.81 18.73 -0.73
C GLN A 18 -2.79 19.85 -1.01
N ASP A 19 -1.81 20.03 -0.15
CA ASP A 19 -0.75 21.00 -0.33
C ASP A 19 0.09 20.68 -1.59
N LEU A 20 0.40 19.39 -1.81
CA LEU A 20 1.06 18.95 -3.05
C LEU A 20 0.22 19.22 -4.30
N GLU A 21 -1.07 18.94 -4.24
CA GLU A 21 -1.99 19.18 -5.34
C GLU A 21 -2.14 20.68 -5.64
N ASN A 22 -2.23 21.51 -4.60
CA ASN A 22 -2.28 22.95 -4.72
C ASN A 22 -0.98 23.52 -5.31
N ALA A 23 0.19 23.04 -4.86
CA ALA A 23 1.48 23.45 -5.40
C ALA A 23 1.57 23.14 -6.90
N HIS A 24 1.10 21.98 -7.32
CA HIS A 24 1.01 21.60 -8.73
C HIS A 24 0.16 22.58 -9.56
N GLN A 25 -0.98 23.00 -9.03
CA GLN A 25 -1.86 23.96 -9.72
C GLN A 25 -1.20 25.35 -9.89
N HIS A 26 -0.27 25.69 -8.98
CA HIS A 26 0.47 26.96 -9.04
C HIS A 26 1.82 26.83 -9.77
N GLY A 27 2.21 25.62 -10.18
CA GLY A 27 3.49 25.35 -10.84
C GLY A 27 4.70 25.51 -9.93
N GLU A 28 4.51 25.28 -8.63
CA GLU A 28 5.56 25.34 -7.61
C GLU A 28 6.03 23.93 -7.30
N ALA A 29 7.33 23.66 -7.46
CA ALA A 29 7.90 22.37 -7.07
C ALA A 29 7.79 22.19 -5.56
N SER A 30 7.11 21.15 -5.13
CA SER A 30 6.85 20.85 -3.72
C SER A 30 7.23 19.41 -3.38
N GLU A 31 7.54 19.22 -2.10
CA GLU A 31 7.87 17.92 -1.55
C GLU A 31 7.10 17.72 -0.24
N ALA A 32 6.37 16.61 -0.12
CA ALA A 32 5.72 16.24 1.12
C ALA A 32 6.38 15.02 1.75
N ARG A 33 6.54 15.06 3.06
CA ARG A 33 7.14 13.99 3.86
C ARG A 33 6.11 13.41 4.80
N PHE A 34 5.99 12.08 4.78
CA PHE A 34 5.01 11.34 5.55
C PHE A 34 5.72 10.35 6.48
N THR A 35 5.33 10.35 7.73
CA THR A 35 5.79 9.35 8.69
C THR A 35 5.04 8.04 8.54
N SER A 36 5.60 6.95 9.04
CA SER A 36 4.91 5.65 9.08
C SER A 36 3.55 5.73 9.80
N ASP A 37 3.46 6.55 10.85
CA ASP A 37 2.23 6.73 11.62
C ASP A 37 1.13 7.42 10.81
N GLU A 38 1.47 8.44 10.03
CA GLU A 38 0.52 9.16 9.15
C GLU A 38 0.00 8.24 8.05
N VAL A 39 0.90 7.48 7.42
CA VAL A 39 0.52 6.51 6.38
C VAL A 39 -0.36 5.40 6.96
N ASN A 40 0.01 4.83 8.11
CA ASN A 40 -0.81 3.81 8.77
C ASN A 40 -2.18 4.33 9.19
N ALA A 41 -2.26 5.56 9.66
CA ALA A 41 -3.53 6.20 10.02
C ALA A 41 -4.43 6.37 8.77
N ALA A 42 -3.86 6.80 7.64
CA ALA A 42 -4.58 6.92 6.38
C ALA A 42 -5.09 5.55 5.86
N ILE A 43 -4.26 4.50 5.95
CA ILE A 43 -4.65 3.13 5.58
C ILE A 43 -5.81 2.65 6.45
N GLN A 44 -5.75 2.85 7.76
CA GLN A 44 -6.80 2.44 8.68
C GLN A 44 -8.12 3.20 8.44
N GLN A 45 -8.04 4.49 8.13
CA GLN A 45 -9.22 5.31 7.82
C GLN A 45 -9.88 4.82 6.52
N ASN A 46 -9.10 4.53 5.48
CA ASN A 46 -9.63 4.03 4.22
C ASN A 46 -10.22 2.62 4.36
N ALA A 47 -9.57 1.74 5.10
CA ALA A 47 -10.09 0.39 5.37
C ALA A 47 -11.42 0.44 6.14
N ALA A 48 -11.56 1.36 7.09
CA ALA A 48 -12.81 1.57 7.81
C ALA A 48 -13.91 2.12 6.90
N ALA A 49 -13.57 2.99 5.95
CA ALA A 49 -14.51 3.52 4.97
C ALA A 49 -15.00 2.45 3.99
N GLU A 50 -14.12 1.56 3.53
CA GLU A 50 -14.49 0.43 2.66
C GLU A 50 -15.40 -0.58 3.38
N GLN A 51 -15.19 -0.82 4.67
CA GLN A 51 -16.06 -1.70 5.47
C GLN A 51 -17.41 -1.06 5.82
N ALA A 52 -17.51 0.27 5.83
CA ALA A 52 -18.75 1.00 6.08
C ALA A 52 -19.60 1.18 4.81
N ALA A 53 -19.06 0.93 3.62
CA ALA A 53 -19.82 0.97 2.39
C ALA A 53 -20.75 -0.25 2.32
N PRO A 54 -22.07 -0.07 2.05
CA PRO A 54 -22.97 -1.19 1.86
C PRO A 54 -22.49 -2.01 0.68
N PRO A 55 -22.53 -3.38 0.75
CA PRO A 55 -22.10 -4.22 -0.34
C PRO A 55 -22.91 -3.88 -1.59
N ALA A 56 -22.23 -3.47 -2.64
CA ALA A 56 -22.86 -3.25 -3.94
C ALA A 56 -23.57 -4.55 -4.36
N PRO A 57 -24.81 -4.48 -4.90
CA PRO A 57 -25.53 -5.66 -5.31
C PRO A 57 -24.73 -6.39 -6.38
N ARG A 58 -24.23 -7.56 -6.01
CA ARG A 58 -23.57 -8.46 -6.97
C ARG A 58 -24.63 -8.90 -7.98
N PRO A 59 -24.40 -8.76 -9.29
CA PRO A 59 -25.28 -9.37 -10.25
C PRO A 59 -25.23 -10.89 -10.05
N VAL A 60 -26.37 -11.47 -9.72
CA VAL A 60 -26.56 -12.93 -9.69
C VAL A 60 -26.45 -13.43 -11.15
N ALA A 61 -25.27 -13.81 -11.58
CA ALA A 61 -25.04 -14.47 -12.85
C ALA A 61 -24.68 -15.93 -12.59
N SER A 62 -25.67 -16.76 -12.89
CA SER A 62 -25.57 -18.11 -13.44
C SER A 62 -24.49 -19.07 -12.93
N SER A 63 -24.99 -20.11 -12.27
CA SER A 63 -24.40 -21.41 -12.01
C SER A 63 -23.46 -21.92 -13.11
N GLN A 64 -22.17 -21.78 -12.92
CA GLN A 64 -21.17 -22.64 -13.51
C GLN A 64 -20.20 -23.05 -12.44
N PRO A 65 -19.90 -24.37 -12.26
CA PRO A 65 -18.89 -24.77 -11.31
C PRO A 65 -17.52 -24.30 -11.80
N ALA A 66 -17.05 -23.19 -11.24
CA ALA A 66 -15.68 -22.77 -11.44
C ALA A 66 -14.74 -23.77 -10.75
N PRO A 67 -13.57 -24.09 -11.33
CA PRO A 67 -12.55 -24.87 -10.65
C PRO A 67 -12.21 -24.19 -9.31
N ALA A 68 -12.01 -24.97 -8.27
CA ALA A 68 -11.75 -24.51 -6.92
C ALA A 68 -10.62 -23.46 -6.93
N THR A 69 -11.02 -22.21 -7.00
CA THR A 69 -10.14 -21.09 -6.75
C THR A 69 -9.86 -21.13 -5.26
N GLU A 70 -8.64 -21.42 -4.87
CA GLU A 70 -8.19 -21.27 -3.49
C GLU A 70 -8.65 -19.88 -3.01
N PRO A 71 -9.32 -19.79 -1.86
CA PRO A 71 -9.77 -18.50 -1.37
C PRO A 71 -8.56 -17.57 -1.26
N ALA A 72 -8.64 -16.44 -1.92
CA ALA A 72 -7.60 -15.43 -1.82
C ALA A 72 -7.35 -15.12 -0.33
N PRO A 73 -6.10 -15.08 0.12
CA PRO A 73 -5.79 -14.85 1.52
C PRO A 73 -6.39 -13.51 1.97
N GLU A 74 -7.26 -13.58 2.97
CA GLU A 74 -7.94 -12.40 3.51
C GLU A 74 -6.94 -11.59 4.34
N ILE A 75 -6.61 -10.39 3.87
CA ILE A 75 -5.69 -9.49 4.57
C ILE A 75 -6.46 -8.80 5.70
N LYS A 76 -6.15 -9.16 6.94
CA LYS A 76 -6.81 -8.62 8.14
C LYS A 76 -6.21 -7.30 8.61
N THR A 77 -4.91 -7.14 8.48
CA THR A 77 -4.20 -5.96 8.98
C THR A 77 -3.05 -5.63 8.04
N VAL A 78 -2.91 -4.35 7.77
CA VAL A 78 -1.76 -3.81 7.02
C VAL A 78 -1.08 -2.78 7.91
N GLN A 79 0.21 -2.94 8.10
CA GLN A 79 1.04 -1.97 8.80
C GLN A 79 2.28 -1.68 7.96
N VAL A 80 2.58 -0.41 7.80
CA VAL A 80 3.74 0.06 7.03
C VAL A 80 4.71 0.77 7.97
N SER A 81 5.99 0.52 7.80
CA SER A 81 7.06 1.25 8.48
C SER A 81 8.14 1.64 7.49
N PHE A 82 8.74 2.78 7.74
CA PHE A 82 9.86 3.29 6.95
C PHE A 82 11.12 3.29 7.80
N VAL A 83 12.18 2.69 7.28
CA VAL A 83 13.48 2.60 7.97
C VAL A 83 14.58 2.93 6.97
N ASN A 84 15.30 4.00 7.22
CA ASN A 84 16.32 4.54 6.30
C ASN A 84 15.72 4.85 4.93
N ASP A 85 16.03 4.03 3.92
CA ASP A 85 15.57 4.11 2.52
C ASP A 85 14.62 2.97 2.11
N HIS A 86 14.20 2.14 3.09
CA HIS A 86 13.34 0.99 2.87
C HIS A 86 11.95 1.19 3.45
N ALA A 87 10.95 0.73 2.71
CA ALA A 87 9.60 0.53 3.21
C ALA A 87 9.42 -0.93 3.60
N THR A 88 8.84 -1.17 4.77
CA THR A 88 8.49 -2.50 5.26
C THR A 88 6.99 -2.56 5.46
N GLY A 89 6.33 -3.48 4.76
CA GLY A 89 4.91 -3.80 4.93
C GLY A 89 4.76 -5.09 5.75
N GLN A 90 3.96 -5.04 6.79
CA GLN A 90 3.57 -6.20 7.56
C GLN A 90 2.07 -6.45 7.35
N PHE A 91 1.74 -7.67 6.93
CA PHE A 91 0.38 -8.08 6.62
C PHE A 91 0.00 -9.25 7.52
N ALA A 92 -1.14 -9.17 8.18
CA ALA A 92 -1.73 -10.32 8.85
C ALA A 92 -2.76 -10.96 7.93
N THR A 93 -2.58 -12.22 7.62
CA THR A 93 -3.49 -13.00 6.78
C THR A 93 -3.83 -14.33 7.44
N ASN A 94 -4.98 -14.89 7.10
CA ASN A 94 -5.35 -16.23 7.54
C ASN A 94 -5.01 -17.23 6.43
N LEU A 95 -4.13 -18.18 6.77
CA LEU A 95 -3.75 -19.28 5.90
C LEU A 95 -4.13 -20.61 6.58
N TYR A 96 -5.02 -21.37 5.97
CA TYR A 96 -5.48 -22.66 6.49
C TYR A 96 -5.98 -22.60 7.95
N GLY A 97 -6.69 -21.51 8.32
CA GLY A 97 -7.24 -21.33 9.68
C GLY A 97 -6.22 -20.84 10.72
N LYS A 98 -5.00 -20.52 10.32
CA LYS A 98 -3.95 -19.94 11.18
C LYS A 98 -3.63 -18.52 10.75
N ASP A 99 -3.52 -17.62 11.70
CA ASP A 99 -3.07 -16.27 11.43
C ASP A 99 -1.56 -16.29 11.19
N VAL A 100 -1.16 -15.82 10.02
CA VAL A 100 0.22 -15.77 9.58
C VAL A 100 0.59 -14.30 9.28
N TYR A 101 1.76 -13.89 9.73
CA TYR A 101 2.30 -12.57 9.44
C TYR A 101 3.26 -12.65 8.27
N LEU A 102 2.97 -11.90 7.22
CA LEU A 102 3.86 -11.72 6.08
C LEU A 102 4.53 -10.35 6.22
N THR A 103 5.83 -10.33 6.26
CA THR A 103 6.63 -9.09 6.27
C THR A 103 7.38 -8.99 4.96
N ILE A 104 7.22 -7.88 4.27
CA ILE A 104 7.91 -7.60 3.00
C ILE A 104 8.62 -6.26 3.15
N SER A 105 9.92 -6.26 2.85
CA SER A 105 10.74 -5.05 2.84
C SER A 105 11.29 -4.79 1.44
N GLY A 106 11.40 -3.53 1.09
CA GLY A 106 11.93 -3.14 -0.21
C GLY A 106 12.08 -1.63 -0.37
N LYS A 107 12.56 -1.23 -1.53
CA LYS A 107 12.70 0.17 -1.91
C LYS A 107 11.50 0.62 -2.72
N LEU A 108 10.93 1.75 -2.33
CA LEU A 108 9.93 2.45 -3.10
C LEU A 108 10.59 3.34 -4.14
N GLY A 109 10.02 3.36 -5.33
CA GLY A 109 10.46 4.21 -6.43
C GLY A 109 9.30 4.57 -7.34
N THR A 110 9.65 5.18 -8.47
CA THR A 110 8.69 5.59 -9.48
C THR A 110 9.22 5.29 -10.86
N ALA A 111 8.40 4.70 -11.72
CA ALA A 111 8.73 4.50 -13.13
C ALA A 111 7.48 4.71 -14.00
N ASN A 112 7.61 5.52 -15.03
CA ASN A 112 6.54 5.76 -16.02
C ASN A 112 5.20 6.21 -15.43
N GLY A 113 5.21 6.97 -14.33
CA GLY A 113 3.99 7.44 -13.65
C GLY A 113 3.32 6.39 -12.77
N TYR A 114 4.02 5.32 -12.45
CA TYR A 114 3.57 4.27 -11.55
C TYR A 114 4.52 4.15 -10.36
N ALA A 115 3.97 3.86 -9.19
CA ALA A 115 4.79 3.45 -8.05
C ALA A 115 5.44 2.10 -8.33
N THR A 116 6.71 1.98 -7.98
CA THR A 116 7.48 0.73 -8.09
C THR A 116 7.95 0.29 -6.72
N PHE A 117 8.06 -1.00 -6.54
CA PHE A 117 8.56 -1.59 -5.30
C PHE A 117 9.59 -2.67 -5.63
N GLU A 118 10.81 -2.46 -5.19
CA GLU A 118 11.90 -3.41 -5.34
C GLU A 118 12.04 -4.22 -4.05
N PHE A 119 11.65 -5.48 -4.10
CA PHE A 119 11.67 -6.37 -2.95
C PHE A 119 13.11 -6.70 -2.55
N THR A 120 13.47 -6.45 -1.30
CA THR A 120 14.80 -6.76 -0.73
C THR A 120 14.75 -7.90 0.27
N GLU A 121 13.67 -8.02 1.02
CA GLU A 121 13.48 -9.06 2.02
C GLU A 121 12.01 -9.46 2.14
N ALA A 122 11.76 -10.74 2.41
CA ALA A 122 10.43 -11.25 2.75
C ALA A 122 10.55 -12.28 3.88
N LYS A 123 9.57 -12.23 4.80
CA LYS A 123 9.47 -13.18 5.93
C LYS A 123 8.02 -13.64 6.08
N ILE A 124 7.85 -14.91 6.42
CA ILE A 124 6.57 -15.48 6.83
C ILE A 124 6.69 -15.87 8.30
N GLY A 125 6.04 -15.11 9.18
CA GLY A 125 6.33 -15.17 10.62
C GLY A 125 7.79 -14.78 10.89
N ASP A 126 8.55 -15.68 11.50
CA ASP A 126 9.98 -15.49 11.77
C ASP A 126 10.90 -16.14 10.70
N LEU A 127 10.30 -16.78 9.69
CA LEU A 127 11.06 -17.52 8.66
C LEU A 127 11.37 -16.63 7.46
N PRO A 128 12.63 -16.39 7.13
CA PRO A 128 13.00 -15.67 5.93
C PRO A 128 12.66 -16.51 4.69
N VAL A 129 12.04 -15.87 3.72
CA VAL A 129 11.70 -16.47 2.42
C VAL A 129 12.65 -15.93 1.37
N ALA A 130 13.23 -16.83 0.57
CA ALA A 130 14.10 -16.41 -0.51
C ALA A 130 13.32 -15.57 -1.54
N ILE A 131 13.71 -14.32 -1.70
CA ILE A 131 13.07 -13.36 -2.63
C ILE A 131 13.11 -13.87 -4.07
N SER A 132 14.14 -14.61 -4.44
CA SER A 132 14.25 -15.23 -5.75
C SER A 132 13.09 -16.17 -6.11
N LEU A 133 12.42 -16.73 -5.12
CA LEU A 133 11.24 -17.58 -5.29
C LEU A 133 9.93 -16.76 -5.38
N LEU A 134 9.88 -15.61 -4.72
CA LEU A 134 8.71 -14.75 -4.65
C LEU A 134 8.71 -13.67 -5.72
N ASN A 135 9.90 -13.19 -6.12
CA ASN A 135 10.04 -12.04 -7.00
C ASN A 135 9.30 -12.20 -8.35
N PRO A 136 9.39 -13.35 -9.07
CA PRO A 136 8.67 -13.51 -10.33
C PRO A 136 7.16 -13.39 -10.16
N ARG A 137 6.59 -14.07 -9.16
CA ARG A 137 5.14 -14.06 -8.90
C ARG A 137 4.62 -12.71 -8.40
N LEU A 138 5.40 -12.03 -7.55
CA LEU A 138 5.04 -10.71 -7.05
C LEU A 138 5.14 -9.65 -8.14
N GLN A 139 6.17 -9.72 -8.97
CA GLN A 139 6.31 -8.83 -10.13
C GLN A 139 5.19 -9.05 -11.16
N GLU A 140 4.82 -10.29 -11.42
CA GLU A 140 3.69 -10.64 -12.30
C GLU A 140 2.39 -10.05 -11.75
N LYS A 141 2.11 -10.23 -10.45
CA LYS A 141 0.93 -9.65 -9.81
C LYS A 141 0.92 -8.13 -9.79
N LEU A 142 2.06 -7.49 -9.62
CA LEU A 142 2.15 -6.03 -9.70
C LEU A 142 1.94 -5.49 -11.12
N GLN A 143 2.24 -6.32 -12.14
CA GLN A 143 2.03 -5.98 -13.54
C GLN A 143 0.62 -6.29 -14.05
N GLU A 144 -0.18 -7.03 -13.28
CA GLU A 144 -1.59 -7.26 -13.60
C GLU A 144 -2.34 -5.93 -13.74
N PRO A 145 -3.21 -5.75 -14.75
CA PRO A 145 -3.87 -4.47 -15.03
C PRO A 145 -4.57 -3.86 -13.83
N GLU A 146 -5.25 -4.68 -13.04
CA GLU A 146 -5.98 -4.25 -11.83
C GLU A 146 -5.06 -3.71 -10.73
N ASN A 147 -3.92 -4.37 -10.52
CA ASN A 147 -2.95 -3.96 -9.51
C ASN A 147 -2.11 -2.78 -10.01
N ARG A 148 -1.78 -2.76 -11.30
CA ARG A 148 -1.06 -1.67 -11.93
C ARG A 148 -1.86 -0.36 -11.88
N GLU A 149 -3.17 -0.43 -12.05
CA GLU A 149 -4.02 0.76 -11.97
C GLU A 149 -4.03 1.36 -10.54
N LYS A 150 -3.99 0.51 -9.51
CA LYS A 150 -3.84 0.93 -8.11
C LYS A 150 -2.47 1.55 -7.81
N LEU A 151 -1.45 1.22 -8.57
CA LEU A 151 -0.10 1.77 -8.46
C LEU A 151 0.12 3.02 -9.30
N LYS A 152 -0.88 3.42 -10.09
CA LYS A 152 -0.83 4.63 -10.88
C LYS A 152 -0.79 5.86 -9.98
N LEU A 153 0.22 6.66 -10.18
CA LEU A 153 0.38 7.90 -9.43
C LEU A 153 -0.48 9.01 -10.04
N PRO A 154 -1.03 9.89 -9.22
CA PRO A 154 -1.68 11.11 -9.70
C PRO A 154 -0.73 11.94 -10.56
N SER A 155 -1.28 12.76 -11.44
CA SER A 155 -0.51 13.55 -12.40
C SER A 155 0.45 14.57 -11.76
N TYR A 156 0.13 14.98 -10.53
CA TYR A 156 0.95 15.91 -9.74
C TYR A 156 2.13 15.22 -9.03
N VAL A 157 2.18 13.88 -8.99
CA VAL A 157 3.28 13.15 -8.36
C VAL A 157 4.36 12.83 -9.39
N GLY A 158 5.53 13.42 -9.21
CA GLY A 158 6.70 13.17 -10.03
C GLY A 158 7.58 12.03 -9.52
N GLY A 159 7.57 11.78 -8.21
CA GLY A 159 8.40 10.73 -7.61
C GLY A 159 7.98 10.31 -6.22
N LEU A 160 8.28 9.06 -5.91
CA LEU A 160 8.15 8.46 -4.59
C LEU A 160 9.49 7.89 -4.17
N ARG A 161 9.90 8.15 -2.94
CA ARG A 161 11.07 7.51 -2.33
C ARG A 161 10.92 7.43 -0.82
N VAL A 162 11.69 6.59 -0.20
CA VAL A 162 11.83 6.58 1.27
C VAL A 162 13.19 7.16 1.61
N GLU A 163 13.20 8.12 2.49
CA GLU A 163 14.42 8.81 2.92
C GLU A 163 14.34 9.14 4.41
N ASN A 164 15.39 8.79 5.14
CA ASN A 164 15.48 9.03 6.59
C ASN A 164 14.27 8.50 7.40
N GLY A 165 13.72 7.36 7.00
CA GLY A 165 12.58 6.74 7.67
C GLY A 165 11.24 7.45 7.42
N GLN A 166 11.13 8.20 6.34
CA GLN A 166 9.92 8.89 5.90
C GLN A 166 9.64 8.59 4.42
N LEU A 167 8.38 8.49 4.08
CA LEU A 167 7.95 8.49 2.69
C LEU A 167 8.00 9.92 2.16
N VAL A 168 8.73 10.12 1.08
CA VAL A 168 8.85 11.42 0.40
C VAL A 168 8.11 11.34 -0.92
N ILE A 169 7.16 12.21 -1.11
CA ILE A 169 6.44 12.42 -2.37
C ILE A 169 6.91 13.73 -2.97
N VAL A 170 7.45 13.66 -4.16
CA VAL A 170 7.93 14.83 -4.90
C VAL A 170 6.93 15.16 -6.00
N GLU A 171 6.58 16.43 -6.12
CA GLU A 171 5.75 16.92 -7.20
C GLU A 171 6.53 16.93 -8.53
N LYS A 172 5.78 16.86 -9.63
CA LYS A 172 6.32 16.79 -11.00
C LYS A 172 6.54 18.18 -11.59
#